data_aafe599183c249730e261deae1e6ac6a
#
_entry.id   aafe599183c249730e261deae1e6ac6a
#
_cell.length_a   1.000
_cell.length_b   1.000
_cell.length_c   1.000
_cell.angle_alpha   90.00
_cell.angle_beta   90.00
_cell.angle_gamma   90.00
#
_symmetry.space_group_name_H-M   'P 1'
#
loop_
_entity.id
_entity.type
_entity.pdbx_description
1 polymer ?
#
loop_
_entity_poly.entity_id
_entity_poly.type
_entity_poly.pdbx_seq_one_letter_code
_entity_poly.pdbx_strand_id
1 'polypeptide(L)'
;DFVNSVQFDAGDKVELTSFSTGVRLERKFTDDASDLVNCINQLQTEEETSLYDALYTSVERVAAQNGARCVIAFTDGQDNHSNCSPDTVIRTANRYHVPIFIIGIGGYDYNDARYIAEQTGGAYYSVTDVNGMKSIYDQVYEMEKQLYMVEFEDKSDMKLESKADIEAGYKSVEYGGSCKYSYTPNVLLSAKSADIYKDGPEAVVEGYLKNFAEAMNANDFSKISGYLKNGSPIYKEQEKYVQRKISE
;
A
#
# COMPACT_ATOMS: atom_id res chain seq x y z
N ASP A 1 -3.52 26.34 1.38
CA ASP A 1 -2.85 26.52 0.08
C ASP A 1 -3.03 25.28 -0.81
N PHE A 2 -2.71 24.04 -0.39
CA PHE A 2 -2.86 22.81 -1.20
C PHE A 2 -4.28 22.66 -1.75
N VAL A 3 -5.31 22.73 -0.92
CA VAL A 3 -6.72 22.60 -1.35
C VAL A 3 -7.07 23.57 -2.47
N ASN A 4 -6.49 24.76 -2.46
CA ASN A 4 -6.72 25.77 -3.50
C ASN A 4 -5.98 25.47 -4.82
N SER A 5 -5.04 24.54 -4.85
CA SER A 5 -4.34 24.10 -6.06
C SER A 5 -4.96 22.85 -6.71
N VAL A 6 -5.88 22.17 -6.03
CA VAL A 6 -6.60 21.02 -6.57
C VAL A 6 -7.57 21.46 -7.68
N GLN A 7 -7.61 20.69 -8.78
CA GLN A 7 -8.47 21.02 -9.92
C GLN A 7 -9.85 20.37 -9.80
N PHE A 8 -10.64 20.87 -8.88
CA PHE A 8 -12.01 20.36 -8.66
C PHE A 8 -12.90 20.43 -9.89
N ASP A 9 -12.69 21.44 -10.73
CA ASP A 9 -13.41 21.60 -12.01
C ASP A 9 -13.12 20.44 -12.99
N ALA A 10 -11.99 19.75 -12.84
CA ALA A 10 -11.63 18.57 -13.61
C ALA A 10 -12.24 17.27 -13.06
N GLY A 11 -12.93 17.33 -11.92
CA GLY A 11 -13.59 16.21 -11.28
C GLY A 11 -12.81 15.56 -10.14
N ASP A 12 -11.70 16.17 -9.72
CA ASP A 12 -10.93 15.71 -8.57
C ASP A 12 -11.76 15.83 -7.29
N LYS A 13 -11.56 14.89 -6.35
CA LYS A 13 -12.20 14.88 -5.05
C LYS A 13 -11.19 14.63 -3.95
N VAL A 14 -11.36 15.33 -2.85
CA VAL A 14 -10.51 15.22 -1.67
C VAL A 14 -11.32 14.74 -0.47
N GLU A 15 -10.78 13.78 0.26
CA GLU A 15 -11.22 13.40 1.60
C GLU A 15 -10.25 14.00 2.61
N LEU A 16 -10.76 14.57 3.70
CA LEU A 16 -9.95 15.11 4.78
C LEU A 16 -10.02 14.20 6.01
N THR A 17 -8.85 13.75 6.45
CA THR A 17 -8.66 12.98 7.67
C THR A 17 -7.66 13.71 8.56
N SER A 18 -8.00 13.90 9.84
CA SER A 18 -7.06 14.34 10.87
C SER A 18 -6.58 13.15 11.70
N PHE A 19 -5.39 13.29 12.26
CA PHE A 19 -4.81 12.30 13.16
C PHE A 19 -4.02 12.98 14.27
N SER A 20 -4.11 12.38 15.45
CA SER A 20 -3.40 12.73 16.67
C SER A 20 -3.32 11.48 17.55
N THR A 21 -3.92 11.46 18.73
CA THR A 21 -4.15 10.24 19.54
C THR A 21 -5.01 9.19 18.79
N GLY A 22 -5.84 9.63 17.84
CA GLY A 22 -6.67 8.78 17.02
C GLY A 22 -6.85 9.35 15.61
N VAL A 23 -7.50 8.58 14.76
CA VAL A 23 -7.78 8.95 13.37
C VAL A 23 -9.24 9.34 13.23
N ARG A 24 -9.49 10.53 12.66
CA ARG A 24 -10.85 11.06 12.45
C ARG A 24 -11.09 11.39 10.99
N LEU A 25 -12.20 10.90 10.44
CA LEU A 25 -12.70 11.34 9.15
C LEU A 25 -13.42 12.69 9.33
N GLU A 26 -12.77 13.77 8.95
CA GLU A 26 -13.31 15.13 9.09
C GLU A 26 -14.28 15.46 7.94
N ARG A 27 -13.93 15.06 6.71
CA ARG A 27 -14.76 15.27 5.54
C ARG A 27 -14.63 14.10 4.55
N LYS A 28 -15.76 13.58 4.10
CA LYS A 28 -15.80 12.58 3.01
C LYS A 28 -15.38 13.21 1.69
N PHE A 29 -15.06 12.39 0.68
CA PHE A 29 -14.71 12.85 -0.65
C PHE A 29 -15.68 13.91 -1.17
N THR A 30 -15.14 15.11 -1.41
CA THR A 30 -15.86 16.29 -1.89
C THR A 30 -15.02 17.04 -2.92
N ASP A 31 -15.68 17.78 -3.79
CA ASP A 31 -15.14 18.75 -4.72
C ASP A 31 -15.33 20.20 -4.26
N ASP A 32 -15.84 20.42 -3.04
CA ASP A 32 -16.03 21.73 -2.44
C ASP A 32 -14.79 22.18 -1.66
N ALA A 33 -13.95 22.99 -2.32
CA ALA A 33 -12.74 23.57 -1.72
C ALA A 33 -13.04 24.41 -0.47
N SER A 34 -14.14 25.16 -0.46
CA SER A 34 -14.50 26.04 0.64
C SER A 34 -14.89 25.23 1.89
N ASP A 35 -15.61 24.14 1.70
CA ASP A 35 -15.96 23.23 2.77
C ASP A 35 -14.73 22.57 3.40
N LEU A 36 -13.76 22.11 2.58
CA LEU A 36 -12.50 21.58 3.05
C LEU A 36 -11.68 22.62 3.85
N VAL A 37 -11.55 23.85 3.34
CA VAL A 37 -10.82 24.92 4.03
C VAL A 37 -11.47 25.26 5.36
N ASN A 38 -12.81 25.36 5.41
CA ASN A 38 -13.54 25.60 6.66
C ASN A 38 -13.32 24.48 7.68
N CYS A 39 -13.31 23.23 7.22
CA CYS A 39 -13.05 22.09 8.06
C CYS A 39 -11.62 22.10 8.63
N ILE A 40 -10.62 22.38 7.80
CA ILE A 40 -9.22 22.50 8.22
C ILE A 40 -9.04 23.59 9.30
N ASN A 41 -9.70 24.73 9.15
CA ASN A 41 -9.61 25.83 10.10
C ASN A 41 -10.23 25.53 11.48
N GLN A 42 -10.99 24.45 11.60
CA GLN A 42 -11.62 24.00 12.84
C GLN A 42 -10.85 22.87 13.53
N LEU A 43 -9.80 22.34 12.92
CA LEU A 43 -8.99 21.28 13.49
C LEU A 43 -8.36 21.74 14.82
N GLN A 44 -8.32 20.83 15.78
CA GLN A 44 -7.69 21.03 17.07
C GLN A 44 -6.40 20.22 17.13
N THR A 45 -5.37 20.76 17.78
CA THR A 45 -4.11 20.07 18.03
C THR A 45 -4.21 19.22 19.29
N GLU A 46 -3.63 18.04 19.24
CA GLU A 46 -3.48 17.10 20.38
C GLU A 46 -2.01 16.65 20.43
N GLU A 47 -1.61 15.95 21.50
CA GLU A 47 -0.18 15.71 21.78
C GLU A 47 0.44 14.49 21.07
N GLU A 48 -0.37 13.50 20.64
CA GLU A 48 0.10 12.25 20.07
C GLU A 48 0.03 12.25 18.54
N THR A 49 0.70 11.28 17.92
CA THR A 49 0.78 11.16 16.45
C THR A 49 0.53 9.72 16.01
N SER A 50 -0.67 9.43 15.50
CA SER A 50 -1.07 8.14 14.93
C SER A 50 -0.97 8.17 13.40
N LEU A 51 0.21 8.45 12.86
CA LEU A 51 0.44 8.62 11.43
C LEU A 51 0.16 7.33 10.64
N TYR A 52 0.67 6.18 11.11
CA TYR A 52 0.53 4.94 10.36
C TYR A 52 -0.91 4.45 10.33
N ASP A 53 -1.67 4.60 11.44
CA ASP A 53 -3.10 4.28 11.45
C ASP A 53 -3.90 5.19 10.51
N ALA A 54 -3.53 6.47 10.41
CA ALA A 54 -4.13 7.41 9.46
C ALA A 54 -3.84 7.05 8.01
N LEU A 55 -2.58 6.74 7.70
CA LEU A 55 -2.18 6.30 6.35
C LEU A 55 -2.91 5.02 5.96
N TYR A 56 -2.90 4.00 6.83
CA TYR A 56 -3.60 2.73 6.61
C TYR A 56 -5.09 2.96 6.29
N THR A 57 -5.78 3.69 7.16
CA THR A 57 -7.22 3.94 7.02
C THR A 57 -7.55 4.76 5.76
N SER A 58 -6.70 5.75 5.43
CA SER A 58 -6.88 6.58 4.23
C SER A 58 -6.65 5.78 2.95
N VAL A 59 -5.67 4.89 2.93
CA VAL A 59 -5.43 3.97 1.80
C VAL A 59 -6.66 3.08 1.57
N GLU A 60 -7.23 2.47 2.61
CA GLU A 60 -8.42 1.64 2.46
C GLU A 60 -9.62 2.42 1.91
N ARG A 61 -9.82 3.66 2.36
CA ARG A 61 -10.93 4.50 1.89
C ARG A 61 -10.74 4.99 0.45
N VAL A 62 -9.53 5.42 0.10
CA VAL A 62 -9.26 5.89 -1.27
C VAL A 62 -9.22 4.74 -2.26
N ALA A 63 -8.85 3.54 -1.84
CA ALA A 63 -8.86 2.33 -2.67
C ALA A 63 -10.24 2.00 -3.24
N ALA A 64 -11.30 2.40 -2.55
CA ALA A 64 -12.69 2.22 -3.01
C ALA A 64 -13.12 3.25 -4.07
N GLN A 65 -12.27 4.24 -4.38
CA GLN A 65 -12.56 5.26 -5.39
C GLN A 65 -12.07 4.83 -6.77
N ASN A 66 -12.67 5.41 -7.82
CA ASN A 66 -12.27 5.19 -9.21
C ASN A 66 -11.26 6.26 -9.65
N GLY A 67 -10.43 5.95 -10.63
CA GLY A 67 -9.44 6.85 -11.22
C GLY A 67 -8.07 6.79 -10.56
N ALA A 68 -7.24 7.81 -10.83
CA ALA A 68 -5.97 7.99 -10.15
C ALA A 68 -6.21 8.33 -8.68
N ARG A 69 -5.38 7.78 -7.80
CA ARG A 69 -5.62 7.83 -6.36
C ARG A 69 -4.29 7.95 -5.63
N CYS A 70 -4.23 8.84 -4.67
CA CYS A 70 -3.08 8.92 -3.76
C CYS A 70 -3.52 9.28 -2.34
N VAL A 71 -2.58 9.17 -1.40
CA VAL A 71 -2.68 9.74 -0.05
C VAL A 71 -1.58 10.77 0.12
N ILE A 72 -1.95 11.94 0.63
CA ILE A 72 -1.00 13.01 0.95
C ILE A 72 -1.12 13.30 2.44
N ALA A 73 -0.05 13.09 3.20
CA ALA A 73 -0.02 13.33 4.63
C ALA A 73 0.92 14.47 5.00
N PHE A 74 0.51 15.24 5.99
CA PHE A 74 1.30 16.31 6.61
C PHE A 74 1.56 15.95 8.05
N THR A 75 2.81 15.97 8.47
CA THR A 75 3.17 15.67 9.86
C THR A 75 4.33 16.56 10.32
N ASP A 76 4.28 16.98 11.57
CA ASP A 76 5.34 17.70 12.28
C ASP A 76 6.00 16.84 13.37
N GLY A 77 5.61 15.54 13.43
CA GLY A 77 6.10 14.58 14.40
C GLY A 77 6.33 13.19 13.84
N GLN A 78 7.09 12.40 14.57
CA GLN A 78 7.20 10.96 14.33
C GLN A 78 5.95 10.26 14.90
N ASP A 79 5.61 9.13 14.28
CA ASP A 79 4.59 8.25 14.83
C ASP A 79 4.98 7.76 16.23
N ASN A 80 4.07 7.90 17.18
CA ASN A 80 4.28 7.45 18.56
C ASN A 80 3.05 6.77 19.15
N HIS A 81 1.93 6.69 18.41
CA HIS A 81 0.66 6.18 18.94
C HIS A 81 -0.11 5.24 18.03
N SER A 82 0.39 4.93 16.85
CA SER A 82 -0.27 3.99 15.94
C SER A 82 -0.24 2.55 16.44
N ASN A 83 -1.28 1.79 16.12
CA ASN A 83 -1.36 0.35 16.34
C ASN A 83 -0.79 -0.45 15.17
N CYS A 84 -0.85 0.08 13.96
CA CYS A 84 -0.29 -0.58 12.79
C CYS A 84 1.19 -0.22 12.58
N SER A 85 1.91 -1.09 11.87
CA SER A 85 3.32 -0.89 11.54
C SER A 85 3.51 -0.26 10.16
N PRO A 86 4.67 0.36 9.88
CA PRO A 86 5.05 0.82 8.54
C PRO A 86 4.85 -0.26 7.46
N ASP A 87 5.26 -1.49 7.73
CA ASP A 87 5.12 -2.61 6.78
C ASP A 87 3.66 -2.94 6.46
N THR A 88 2.76 -2.74 7.41
CA THR A 88 1.32 -2.94 7.19
C THR A 88 0.77 -1.87 6.25
N VAL A 89 1.16 -0.61 6.45
CA VAL A 89 0.81 0.50 5.55
C VAL A 89 1.33 0.24 4.13
N ILE A 90 2.62 -0.11 4.01
CA ILE A 90 3.27 -0.37 2.71
C ILE A 90 2.57 -1.51 1.97
N ARG A 91 2.30 -2.64 2.64
CA ARG A 91 1.61 -3.78 2.02
C ARG A 91 0.21 -3.42 1.54
N THR A 92 -0.53 -2.64 2.34
CA THR A 92 -1.88 -2.22 2.00
C THR A 92 -1.88 -1.25 0.83
N ALA A 93 -1.01 -0.25 0.85
CA ALA A 93 -0.85 0.72 -0.23
C ALA A 93 -0.45 0.04 -1.55
N ASN A 94 0.51 -0.87 -1.52
CA ASN A 94 0.95 -1.62 -2.70
C ASN A 94 -0.13 -2.58 -3.21
N ARG A 95 -0.90 -3.21 -2.33
CA ARG A 95 -2.04 -4.07 -2.72
C ARG A 95 -3.09 -3.31 -3.52
N TYR A 96 -3.35 -2.07 -3.16
CA TYR A 96 -4.36 -1.22 -3.81
C TYR A 96 -3.77 -0.25 -4.84
N HIS A 97 -2.46 -0.28 -5.06
CA HIS A 97 -1.74 0.64 -5.96
C HIS A 97 -2.03 2.11 -5.64
N VAL A 98 -1.90 2.46 -4.35
CA VAL A 98 -2.11 3.82 -3.85
C VAL A 98 -0.78 4.39 -3.40
N PRO A 99 -0.16 5.31 -4.16
CA PRO A 99 1.06 5.98 -3.72
C PRO A 99 0.77 6.88 -2.51
N ILE A 100 1.75 6.96 -1.60
CA ILE A 100 1.67 7.79 -0.41
C ILE A 100 2.74 8.87 -0.48
N PHE A 101 2.32 10.13 -0.43
CA PHE A 101 3.20 11.29 -0.33
C PHE A 101 3.16 11.79 1.11
N ILE A 102 4.34 12.04 1.69
CA ILE A 102 4.42 12.53 3.06
C ILE A 102 5.25 13.81 3.11
N ILE A 103 4.72 14.84 3.74
CA ILE A 103 5.35 16.14 3.92
C ILE A 103 5.63 16.33 5.40
N GLY A 104 6.92 16.22 5.77
CA GLY A 104 7.41 16.46 7.12
C GLY A 104 7.68 17.95 7.34
N ILE A 105 7.06 18.53 8.35
CA ILE A 105 7.18 19.94 8.71
C ILE A 105 8.20 20.09 9.85
N GLY A 106 8.99 21.17 9.83
CA GLY A 106 9.99 21.44 10.86
C GLY A 106 11.42 21.04 10.50
N GLY A 107 11.65 20.52 9.28
CA GLY A 107 12.99 20.21 8.76
C GLY A 107 13.61 18.92 9.31
N TYR A 108 12.83 18.11 10.01
CA TYR A 108 13.28 16.79 10.48
C TYR A 108 13.16 15.74 9.37
N ASP A 109 14.08 14.79 9.39
CA ASP A 109 14.04 13.62 8.49
C ASP A 109 13.46 12.43 9.25
N TYR A 110 12.24 12.09 8.90
CA TYR A 110 11.52 10.96 9.49
C TYR A 110 11.76 9.71 8.65
N ASN A 111 12.73 8.88 9.02
CA ASN A 111 13.17 7.72 8.25
C ASN A 111 12.04 6.75 7.89
N ASP A 112 11.16 6.45 8.85
CA ASP A 112 10.04 5.53 8.62
C ASP A 112 9.00 6.13 7.67
N ALA A 113 8.71 7.43 7.78
CA ALA A 113 7.81 8.13 6.86
C ALA A 113 8.39 8.19 5.44
N ARG A 114 9.69 8.46 5.32
CA ARG A 114 10.41 8.39 4.04
C ARG A 114 10.32 6.98 3.45
N TYR A 115 10.61 5.97 4.25
CA TYR A 115 10.56 4.57 3.83
C TYR A 115 9.16 4.18 3.32
N ILE A 116 8.10 4.55 4.04
CA ILE A 116 6.72 4.32 3.60
C ILE A 116 6.46 4.98 2.24
N ALA A 117 6.79 6.26 2.11
CA ALA A 117 6.54 7.01 0.87
C ALA A 117 7.26 6.37 -0.33
N GLU A 118 8.55 6.10 -0.21
CA GLU A 118 9.37 5.50 -1.27
C GLU A 118 8.90 4.08 -1.65
N GLN A 119 8.53 3.25 -0.67
CA GLN A 119 8.07 1.87 -0.92
C GLN A 119 6.66 1.78 -1.53
N THR A 120 5.90 2.87 -1.51
CA THR A 120 4.55 2.92 -2.07
C THR A 120 4.47 3.65 -3.42
N GLY A 121 5.62 4.05 -3.98
CA GLY A 121 5.68 4.78 -5.25
C GLY A 121 5.36 6.27 -5.13
N GLY A 122 5.26 6.80 -3.92
CA GLY A 122 5.17 8.22 -3.64
C GLY A 122 6.53 8.86 -3.33
N ALA A 123 6.53 9.96 -2.59
CA ALA A 123 7.74 10.67 -2.19
C ALA A 123 7.61 11.30 -0.80
N TYR A 124 8.75 11.47 -0.14
CA TYR A 124 8.86 12.20 1.12
C TYR A 124 9.50 13.56 0.89
N TYR A 125 8.89 14.59 1.43
CA TYR A 125 9.39 15.97 1.39
C TYR A 125 9.59 16.48 2.81
N SER A 126 10.72 17.16 3.04
CA SER A 126 10.98 17.84 4.32
C SER A 126 10.95 19.34 4.09
N VAL A 127 10.14 20.05 4.86
CA VAL A 127 10.02 21.51 4.80
C VAL A 127 10.39 22.13 6.14
N THR A 128 11.20 23.19 6.09
CA THR A 128 11.59 23.93 7.30
C THR A 128 10.57 25.00 7.67
N ASP A 129 9.79 25.48 6.70
CA ASP A 129 8.75 26.49 6.91
C ASP A 129 7.60 26.35 5.88
N VAL A 130 6.50 27.01 6.18
CA VAL A 130 5.29 27.00 5.33
C VAL A 130 5.45 27.65 3.95
N ASN A 131 6.50 28.45 3.73
CA ASN A 131 6.71 29.11 2.43
C ASN A 131 7.20 28.12 1.37
N GLY A 132 7.94 27.06 1.79
CA GLY A 132 8.37 25.96 0.92
C GLY A 132 7.24 25.03 0.48
N MET A 133 6.11 25.01 1.19
CA MET A 133 5.04 24.06 0.98
C MET A 133 4.36 24.21 -0.38
N LYS A 134 4.21 25.43 -0.88
CA LYS A 134 3.53 25.67 -2.17
C LYS A 134 4.23 24.96 -3.33
N SER A 135 5.56 25.03 -3.39
CA SER A 135 6.32 24.37 -4.45
C SER A 135 6.23 22.86 -4.37
N ILE A 136 6.10 22.30 -3.17
CA ILE A 136 5.93 20.87 -2.95
C ILE A 136 4.53 20.44 -3.36
N TYR A 137 3.51 21.22 -3.04
CA TYR A 137 2.15 20.94 -3.50
C TYR A 137 2.06 20.88 -5.01
N ASP A 138 2.67 21.85 -5.70
CA ASP A 138 2.71 21.86 -7.16
C ASP A 138 3.45 20.62 -7.70
N GLN A 139 4.55 20.21 -7.08
CA GLN A 139 5.31 19.01 -7.49
C GLN A 139 4.51 17.72 -7.27
N VAL A 140 3.92 17.53 -6.10
CA VAL A 140 3.10 16.34 -5.80
C VAL A 140 1.93 16.25 -6.77
N TYR A 141 1.25 17.34 -7.01
CA TYR A 141 0.11 17.40 -7.92
C TYR A 141 0.50 17.11 -9.38
N GLU A 142 1.62 17.65 -9.85
CA GLU A 142 2.13 17.35 -11.19
C GLU A 142 2.64 15.92 -11.32
N MET A 143 3.23 15.35 -10.27
CA MET A 143 3.60 13.92 -10.24
C MET A 143 2.36 13.02 -10.31
N GLU A 144 1.32 13.33 -9.57
CA GLU A 144 0.09 12.54 -9.56
C GLU A 144 -0.58 12.52 -10.94
N LYS A 145 -0.63 13.62 -11.65
CA LYS A 145 -1.14 13.70 -13.03
C LYS A 145 -0.34 12.87 -14.04
N GLN A 146 0.91 12.57 -13.72
CA GLN A 146 1.81 11.80 -14.59
C GLN A 146 1.90 10.33 -14.21
N LEU A 147 1.16 9.89 -13.18
CA LEU A 147 1.13 8.50 -12.78
C LEU A 147 0.26 7.69 -13.75
N TYR A 148 0.87 6.68 -14.33
CA TYR A 148 0.18 5.69 -15.16
C TYR A 148 0.30 4.34 -14.50
N MET A 149 -0.81 3.66 -14.29
CA MET A 149 -0.82 2.26 -13.90
C MET A 149 -0.87 1.41 -15.17
N VAL A 150 0.10 0.53 -15.35
CA VAL A 150 0.13 -0.43 -16.45
C VAL A 150 -0.02 -1.82 -15.87
N GLU A 151 -1.16 -2.44 -16.14
CA GLU A 151 -1.40 -3.84 -15.81
C GLU A 151 -1.09 -4.71 -17.04
N PHE A 152 -0.36 -5.78 -16.84
CA PHE A 152 -0.09 -6.75 -17.89
C PHE A 152 -0.07 -8.16 -17.31
N GLU A 153 -0.47 -9.11 -18.12
CA GLU A 153 -0.38 -10.53 -17.82
C GLU A 153 0.95 -11.05 -18.35
N ASP A 154 1.82 -11.54 -17.48
CA ASP A 154 3.02 -12.25 -17.90
C ASP A 154 2.65 -13.69 -18.27
N LYS A 155 2.79 -14.00 -19.55
CA LYS A 155 2.54 -15.34 -20.12
C LYS A 155 3.80 -16.19 -20.26
N SER A 156 4.92 -15.70 -19.74
CA SER A 156 6.19 -16.45 -19.75
C SER A 156 6.20 -17.53 -18.66
N ASP A 157 6.98 -18.57 -18.89
CA ASP A 157 7.27 -19.59 -17.87
C ASP A 157 8.26 -19.03 -16.83
N MET A 158 7.77 -18.17 -15.93
CA MET A 158 8.60 -17.63 -14.86
C MET A 158 9.02 -18.73 -13.88
N LYS A 159 10.31 -18.78 -13.58
CA LYS A 159 10.86 -19.69 -12.58
C LYS A 159 11.01 -18.97 -11.25
N LEU A 160 10.63 -19.62 -10.16
CA LEU A 160 10.91 -19.16 -8.79
C LEU A 160 12.39 -18.87 -8.62
N GLU A 161 12.67 -17.76 -7.91
CA GLU A 161 14.03 -17.32 -7.58
C GLU A 161 14.92 -16.97 -8.78
N SER A 162 14.37 -16.96 -9.99
CA SER A 162 15.05 -16.44 -11.17
C SER A 162 14.77 -14.96 -11.33
N LYS A 163 15.83 -14.19 -11.64
CA LYS A 163 15.67 -12.77 -11.94
C LYS A 163 14.85 -12.59 -13.21
N ALA A 164 13.80 -11.79 -13.11
CA ALA A 164 13.00 -11.36 -14.23
C ALA A 164 13.27 -9.88 -14.51
N ASP A 165 13.58 -9.55 -15.76
CA ASP A 165 13.81 -8.18 -16.19
C ASP A 165 12.61 -7.72 -17.03
N ILE A 166 11.99 -6.62 -16.62
CA ILE A 166 10.88 -6.00 -17.34
C ILE A 166 11.37 -4.66 -17.91
N GLU A 167 11.12 -4.41 -19.16
CA GLU A 167 11.28 -3.10 -19.77
C GLU A 167 9.90 -2.57 -20.17
N ALA A 168 9.48 -1.49 -19.50
CA ALA A 168 8.28 -0.77 -19.84
C ALA A 168 8.66 0.48 -20.65
N GLY A 169 8.06 0.63 -21.81
CA GLY A 169 8.31 1.77 -22.68
C GLY A 169 7.01 2.37 -23.19
N TYR A 170 6.99 3.66 -23.40
CA TYR A 170 5.93 4.34 -24.13
C TYR A 170 6.50 5.16 -25.29
N LYS A 171 5.70 5.33 -26.32
CA LYS A 171 6.05 6.17 -27.47
C LYS A 171 4.81 6.94 -27.92
N SER A 172 4.94 8.26 -27.94
CA SER A 172 3.97 9.16 -28.56
C SER A 172 4.58 9.81 -29.81
N VAL A 173 3.84 10.70 -30.47
CA VAL A 173 4.35 11.45 -31.63
C VAL A 173 5.50 12.37 -31.25
N GLU A 174 5.49 12.94 -30.04
CA GLU A 174 6.45 13.96 -29.60
C GLU A 174 7.42 13.44 -28.54
N TYR A 175 7.03 12.44 -27.75
CA TYR A 175 7.78 11.96 -26.61
C TYR A 175 7.84 10.44 -26.58
N GLY A 176 8.90 9.93 -25.99
CA GLY A 176 9.05 8.52 -25.72
C GLY A 176 10.02 8.29 -24.57
N GLY A 177 9.83 7.23 -23.82
CA GLY A 177 10.70 6.86 -22.73
C GLY A 177 10.56 5.38 -22.41
N SER A 178 11.57 4.83 -21.75
CA SER A 178 11.48 3.47 -21.18
C SER A 178 12.15 3.43 -19.83
N CYS A 179 11.66 2.53 -18.98
CA CYS A 179 12.32 2.17 -17.73
C CYS A 179 12.53 0.67 -17.68
N LYS A 180 13.58 0.25 -16.97
CA LYS A 180 13.87 -1.15 -16.71
C LYS A 180 13.70 -1.44 -15.24
N TYR A 181 13.02 -2.51 -14.95
CA TYR A 181 12.82 -3.00 -13.60
C TYR A 181 13.17 -4.48 -13.54
N SER A 182 13.91 -4.87 -12.51
CA SER A 182 14.27 -6.26 -12.27
C SER A 182 13.66 -6.72 -10.96
N TYR A 183 13.04 -7.87 -10.97
CA TYR A 183 12.52 -8.49 -9.75
C TYR A 183 12.77 -9.99 -9.76
N THR A 184 12.72 -10.58 -8.58
CA THR A 184 12.83 -12.02 -8.42
C THR A 184 11.49 -12.54 -7.88
N PRO A 185 10.72 -13.29 -8.67
CA PRO A 185 9.48 -13.87 -8.17
C PRO A 185 9.78 -14.82 -7.01
N ASN A 186 9.16 -14.60 -5.88
CA ASN A 186 9.31 -15.45 -4.70
C ASN A 186 8.15 -16.44 -4.51
N VAL A 187 7.11 -16.32 -5.34
CA VAL A 187 5.94 -17.21 -5.34
C VAL A 187 5.55 -17.50 -6.79
N LEU A 188 5.50 -18.78 -7.15
CA LEU A 188 4.80 -19.25 -8.34
C LEU A 188 3.44 -19.78 -7.88
N LEU A 189 2.38 -19.14 -8.32
CA LEU A 189 1.03 -19.58 -8.09
C LEU A 189 0.65 -20.59 -9.19
N SER A 190 0.46 -21.86 -8.81
CA SER A 190 -0.31 -22.78 -9.67
C SER A 190 -1.74 -22.26 -9.78
N ALA A 191 -2.49 -22.70 -10.78
CA ALA A 191 -3.90 -22.29 -10.90
C ALA A 191 -4.68 -22.51 -9.59
N LYS A 192 -4.43 -23.62 -8.90
CA LYS A 192 -5.03 -23.92 -7.59
C LYS A 192 -4.56 -22.96 -6.50
N SER A 193 -3.27 -22.62 -6.49
CA SER A 193 -2.73 -21.67 -5.52
C SER A 193 -3.21 -20.24 -5.80
N ALA A 194 -3.32 -19.85 -7.07
CA ALA A 194 -3.87 -18.55 -7.45
C ALA A 194 -5.31 -18.37 -6.93
N ASP A 195 -6.14 -19.41 -7.01
CA ASP A 195 -7.49 -19.38 -6.45
C ASP A 195 -7.52 -19.22 -4.93
N ILE A 196 -6.57 -19.82 -4.22
CA ILE A 196 -6.45 -19.69 -2.77
C ILE A 196 -6.05 -18.26 -2.38
N TYR A 197 -5.12 -17.65 -3.12
CA TYR A 197 -4.55 -16.35 -2.77
C TYR A 197 -5.34 -15.15 -3.28
N LYS A 198 -6.29 -15.32 -4.18
CA LYS A 198 -7.07 -14.21 -4.78
C LYS A 198 -7.83 -13.36 -3.78
N ASP A 199 -8.27 -13.95 -2.67
CA ASP A 199 -9.06 -13.28 -1.63
C ASP A 199 -8.18 -12.66 -0.51
N GLY A 200 -6.86 -12.69 -0.67
CA GLY A 200 -5.90 -12.06 0.24
C GLY A 200 -5.30 -12.99 1.31
N PRO A 201 -4.40 -12.45 2.14
CA PRO A 201 -3.68 -13.24 3.13
C PRO A 201 -4.57 -13.89 4.20
N GLU A 202 -5.63 -13.20 4.59
CA GLU A 202 -6.59 -13.71 5.58
C GLU A 202 -7.26 -14.99 5.08
N ALA A 203 -7.67 -15.00 3.82
CA ALA A 203 -8.29 -16.18 3.20
C ALA A 203 -7.33 -17.36 3.11
N VAL A 204 -6.02 -17.09 2.92
CA VAL A 204 -4.98 -18.12 2.96
C VAL A 204 -4.89 -18.75 4.34
N VAL A 205 -4.83 -17.94 5.40
CA VAL A 205 -4.76 -18.39 6.79
C VAL A 205 -6.04 -19.14 7.17
N GLU A 206 -7.19 -18.58 6.86
CA GLU A 206 -8.48 -19.22 7.13
C GLU A 206 -8.62 -20.56 6.40
N GLY A 207 -8.27 -20.60 5.12
CA GLY A 207 -8.26 -21.80 4.32
C GLY A 207 -7.32 -22.86 4.87
N TYR A 208 -6.12 -22.49 5.31
CA TYR A 208 -5.17 -23.38 5.97
C TYR A 208 -5.77 -23.96 7.24
N LEU A 209 -6.26 -23.13 8.16
CA LEU A 209 -6.82 -23.56 9.43
C LEU A 209 -8.03 -24.48 9.26
N LYS A 210 -8.91 -24.14 8.31
CA LYS A 210 -10.10 -24.93 8.00
C LYS A 210 -9.75 -26.33 7.48
N ASN A 211 -8.74 -26.44 6.63
CA ASN A 211 -8.35 -27.72 6.05
C ASN A 211 -7.33 -28.50 6.90
N PHE A 212 -6.74 -27.89 7.92
CA PHE A 212 -5.72 -28.52 8.75
C PHE A 212 -6.27 -29.74 9.52
N ALA A 213 -7.44 -29.61 10.14
CA ALA A 213 -8.07 -30.71 10.84
C ALA A 213 -8.40 -31.89 9.90
N GLU A 214 -8.83 -31.60 8.68
CA GLU A 214 -9.09 -32.62 7.66
C GLU A 214 -7.79 -33.29 7.18
N ALA A 215 -6.72 -32.53 6.99
CA ALA A 215 -5.41 -33.05 6.63
C ALA A 215 -4.89 -34.03 7.69
N MET A 216 -5.04 -33.64 8.96
CA MET A 216 -4.64 -34.48 10.10
C MET A 216 -5.46 -35.77 10.21
N ASN A 217 -6.78 -35.68 10.05
CA ASN A 217 -7.68 -36.85 10.16
C ASN A 217 -7.51 -37.81 8.98
N ALA A 218 -7.29 -37.28 7.77
CA ALA A 218 -7.08 -38.07 6.57
C ALA A 218 -5.62 -38.51 6.37
N ASN A 219 -4.70 -37.99 7.21
CA ASN A 219 -3.26 -38.13 7.02
C ASN A 219 -2.79 -37.76 5.61
N ASP A 220 -3.35 -36.67 5.09
CA ASP A 220 -3.17 -36.21 3.73
C ASP A 220 -2.69 -34.75 3.72
N PHE A 221 -1.37 -34.59 3.62
CA PHE A 221 -0.73 -33.28 3.58
C PHE A 221 -1.15 -32.46 2.35
N SER A 222 -1.61 -33.08 1.26
CA SER A 222 -2.03 -32.38 0.04
C SER A 222 -3.18 -31.38 0.29
N LYS A 223 -3.97 -31.61 1.34
CA LYS A 223 -5.09 -30.72 1.72
C LYS A 223 -4.63 -29.34 2.19
N ILE A 224 -3.41 -29.22 2.73
CA ILE A 224 -2.86 -27.96 3.23
C ILE A 224 -1.58 -27.51 2.51
N SER A 225 -0.99 -28.34 1.69
CA SER A 225 0.28 -28.02 0.99
C SER A 225 0.19 -26.77 0.12
N GLY A 226 -0.98 -26.51 -0.48
CA GLY A 226 -1.22 -25.33 -1.34
C GLY A 226 -1.23 -24.00 -0.59
N TYR A 227 -1.40 -24.01 0.74
CA TYR A 227 -1.38 -22.81 1.58
C TYR A 227 0.02 -22.46 2.10
N LEU A 228 1.01 -23.32 1.85
CA LEU A 228 2.37 -23.17 2.36
C LEU A 228 3.36 -22.98 1.21
N LYS A 229 4.37 -22.14 1.41
CA LYS A 229 5.45 -21.99 0.43
C LYS A 229 6.21 -23.32 0.30
N ASN A 230 6.15 -23.92 -0.88
CA ASN A 230 6.80 -25.19 -1.17
C ASN A 230 8.28 -25.18 -0.79
N GLY A 231 8.74 -26.22 -0.09
CA GLY A 231 10.12 -26.38 0.32
C GLY A 231 10.58 -25.47 1.48
N SER A 232 9.73 -24.59 1.99
CA SER A 232 10.03 -23.74 3.16
C SER A 232 10.22 -24.60 4.43
N PRO A 233 10.88 -24.08 5.47
CA PRO A 233 11.00 -24.80 6.75
C PRO A 233 9.65 -25.23 7.30
N ILE A 234 8.65 -24.34 7.29
CA ILE A 234 7.30 -24.63 7.79
C ILE A 234 6.58 -25.68 6.91
N TYR A 235 6.77 -25.66 5.59
CA TYR A 235 6.24 -26.68 4.69
C TYR A 235 6.74 -28.07 5.07
N LYS A 236 8.06 -28.21 5.23
CA LYS A 236 8.71 -29.49 5.59
C LYS A 236 8.33 -29.97 6.99
N GLU A 237 8.14 -29.05 7.92
CA GLU A 237 7.71 -29.35 9.27
C GLU A 237 6.27 -29.87 9.30
N GLN A 238 5.35 -29.17 8.63
CA GLN A 238 3.94 -29.55 8.55
C GLN A 238 3.74 -30.85 7.77
N GLU A 239 4.49 -31.08 6.71
CA GLU A 239 4.48 -32.36 6.00
C GLU A 239 4.84 -33.52 6.91
N LYS A 240 5.94 -33.39 7.66
CA LYS A 240 6.35 -34.39 8.66
C LYS A 240 5.31 -34.57 9.78
N TYR A 241 4.70 -33.47 10.21
CA TYR A 241 3.72 -33.49 11.29
C TYR A 241 2.45 -34.26 10.90
N VAL A 242 1.91 -33.97 9.71
CA VAL A 242 0.74 -34.68 9.17
C VAL A 242 1.05 -36.18 8.94
N GLN A 243 2.25 -36.49 8.44
CA GLN A 243 2.65 -37.90 8.15
C GLN A 243 3.03 -38.72 9.39
N ARG A 244 3.41 -38.09 10.51
CA ARG A 244 3.81 -38.81 11.74
C ARG A 244 2.68 -39.55 12.46
N LYS A 245 1.44 -39.19 12.22
CA LYS A 245 0.27 -39.76 12.88
C LYS A 245 -0.09 -41.20 12.41
N ILE A 246 0.68 -41.79 11.46
CA ILE A 246 0.46 -43.16 10.99
C ILE A 246 1.13 -44.19 11.87
N SER A 247 2.07 -43.79 12.74
CA SER A 247 2.96 -44.74 13.46
C SER A 247 2.65 -44.89 14.95
N GLU A 248 1.53 -44.38 15.43
CA GLU A 248 0.95 -44.62 16.75
C GLU A 248 -0.42 -45.31 16.62
#